data_fd9e52365132ff3e06cf2f88417e28d5
#
_entry.id   fd9e52365132ff3e06cf2f88417e28d5
#
_cell.length_a   1.000
_cell.length_b   1.000
_cell.length_c   1.000
_cell.angle_alpha   90.00
_cell.angle_beta   90.00
_cell.angle_gamma   90.00
#
_symmetry.space_group_name_H-M   'P 1'
#
loop_
_entity.id
_entity.type
_entity.pdbx_description
1 polymer ?
#
loop_
_entity_poly.entity_id
_entity_poly.type
_entity_poly.pdbx_seq_one_letter_code
_entity_poly.pdbx_strand_id
1 'polypeptide(L)'
;DPSEANNAAERQELERLNLAFEMGDNVMIYLDDIQHCNPEFLQKFISLCDATRKIEGVYKGKTRTYDLRGKKVCVVMAGNPYTESGDKFQIPDMLANRADIYNLGDIIGDTDAAFKMSYLENSMTSNASLSKLASKSQSDVYSMIKIAETGSQEGIDFEANHSAEEVNEYVNILSKLLVVRNVVFKINQQYIASAAQSDEYRTEPPFKLQGSYRNMNKLAEKVVSIMNEEELETLIRSHYENESQTLTSHAEGNLLKFKEIVNWLSDEDQERWDSIKDTFTKNNKLKGYGKNNQVAQLIGQMSNIIEGLGGIEHALNQDKYFLKVKNINEVKKGDK
;
A
#
# COMPACT_ATOMS: atom_id res chain seq x y z
N ASP A 1 22.91 -18.47 -14.82
CA ASP A 1 24.36 -18.64 -14.78
C ASP A 1 25.00 -17.48 -14.02
N PRO A 2 25.79 -17.74 -12.94
CA PRO A 2 26.48 -16.67 -12.22
C PRO A 2 27.48 -15.85 -13.07
N SER A 3 27.95 -16.42 -14.18
CA SER A 3 28.90 -15.73 -15.09
C SER A 3 28.20 -14.63 -15.92
N GLU A 4 26.88 -14.69 -16.06
CA GLU A 4 26.06 -13.73 -16.83
C GLU A 4 25.49 -12.61 -15.96
N ALA A 5 25.78 -12.63 -14.64
CA ALA A 5 25.32 -11.61 -13.72
C ALA A 5 25.92 -10.23 -14.03
N ASN A 6 25.09 -9.18 -13.97
CA ASN A 6 25.47 -7.80 -14.30
C ASN A 6 26.45 -7.20 -13.27
N ASN A 7 26.40 -7.69 -12.03
CA ASN A 7 27.22 -7.18 -10.92
C ASN A 7 27.59 -8.29 -9.93
N ALA A 8 28.48 -7.96 -9.00
CA ALA A 8 28.98 -8.91 -8.01
C ALA A 8 27.91 -9.40 -7.02
N ALA A 9 26.91 -8.56 -6.68
CA ALA A 9 25.84 -8.92 -5.77
C ALA A 9 24.91 -9.96 -6.43
N GLU A 10 24.48 -9.72 -7.66
CA GLU A 10 23.67 -10.69 -8.43
C GLU A 10 24.41 -12.03 -8.61
N ARG A 11 25.70 -11.98 -8.88
CA ARG A 11 26.51 -13.19 -8.97
C ARG A 11 26.48 -13.99 -7.67
N GLN A 12 26.65 -13.32 -6.54
CA GLN A 12 26.63 -13.95 -5.23
C GLN A 12 25.26 -14.59 -4.92
N GLU A 13 24.17 -13.93 -5.25
CA GLU A 13 22.81 -14.49 -5.07
C GLU A 13 22.57 -15.71 -5.97
N LEU A 14 23.00 -15.66 -7.23
CA LEU A 14 22.90 -16.81 -8.11
C LEU A 14 23.80 -17.98 -7.66
N GLU A 15 24.98 -17.73 -7.10
CA GLU A 15 25.83 -18.75 -6.49
C GLU A 15 25.17 -19.41 -5.26
N ARG A 16 24.52 -18.61 -4.40
CA ARG A 16 23.74 -19.12 -3.25
C ARG A 16 22.58 -19.98 -3.69
N LEU A 17 21.83 -19.56 -4.71
CA LEU A 17 20.73 -20.32 -5.28
C LEU A 17 21.22 -21.67 -5.85
N ASN A 18 22.30 -21.66 -6.62
CA ASN A 18 22.88 -22.88 -7.18
C ASN A 18 23.44 -23.81 -6.09
N LEU A 19 24.00 -23.25 -5.01
CA LEU A 19 24.42 -24.02 -3.85
C LEU A 19 23.22 -24.69 -3.16
N ALA A 20 22.09 -24.03 -3.05
CA ALA A 20 20.86 -24.61 -2.49
C ALA A 20 20.39 -25.82 -3.31
N PHE A 21 20.46 -25.78 -4.65
CA PHE A 21 20.17 -26.93 -5.50
C PHE A 21 21.19 -28.05 -5.36
N GLU A 22 22.48 -27.72 -5.20
CA GLU A 22 23.55 -28.69 -4.96
C GLU A 22 23.38 -29.42 -3.61
N MET A 23 22.92 -28.72 -2.55
CA MET A 23 22.55 -29.34 -1.27
C MET A 23 21.43 -30.34 -1.43
N GLY A 24 20.43 -30.01 -2.23
CA GLY A 24 19.44 -30.92 -2.79
C GLY A 24 18.45 -31.56 -1.82
N ASP A 25 18.57 -31.38 -0.50
CA ASP A 25 17.63 -31.91 0.50
C ASP A 25 17.60 -31.05 1.76
N ASN A 26 16.44 -31.00 2.44
CA ASN A 26 16.21 -30.17 3.63
C ASN A 26 16.51 -28.69 3.39
N VAL A 27 16.10 -28.16 2.24
CA VAL A 27 16.36 -26.79 1.82
C VAL A 27 15.05 -26.06 1.58
N MET A 28 14.94 -24.84 2.13
CA MET A 28 13.95 -23.86 1.75
C MET A 28 14.65 -22.70 1.02
N ILE A 29 14.20 -22.43 -0.19
CA ILE A 29 14.63 -21.30 -1.02
C ILE A 29 13.55 -20.23 -0.88
N TYR A 30 13.92 -19.07 -0.36
CA TYR A 30 13.04 -17.92 -0.26
C TYR A 30 13.52 -16.84 -1.24
N LEU A 31 12.65 -16.48 -2.19
CA LEU A 31 12.89 -15.41 -3.16
C LEU A 31 11.98 -14.24 -2.78
N ASP A 32 12.58 -13.16 -2.35
CA ASP A 32 11.86 -11.94 -2.01
C ASP A 32 11.85 -10.97 -3.19
N ASP A 33 10.88 -10.05 -3.20
CA ASP A 33 10.76 -8.99 -4.20
C ASP A 33 10.78 -9.50 -5.65
N ILE A 34 10.06 -10.61 -5.93
CA ILE A 34 10.06 -11.24 -7.27
C ILE A 34 9.57 -10.32 -8.40
N GLN A 35 8.89 -9.21 -8.08
CA GLN A 35 8.48 -8.19 -9.06
C GLN A 35 9.68 -7.50 -9.74
N HIS A 36 10.89 -7.62 -9.17
CA HIS A 36 12.14 -7.12 -9.76
C HIS A 36 12.89 -8.18 -10.56
N CYS A 37 12.42 -9.44 -10.51
CA CYS A 37 13.03 -10.53 -11.25
C CYS A 37 12.62 -10.50 -12.73
N ASN A 38 13.55 -10.92 -13.60
CA ASN A 38 13.21 -11.18 -15.00
C ASN A 38 12.16 -12.30 -15.08
N PRO A 39 11.06 -12.15 -15.83
CA PRO A 39 10.05 -13.18 -16.03
C PRO A 39 10.63 -14.54 -16.50
N GLU A 40 11.67 -14.51 -17.35
CA GLU A 40 12.36 -15.74 -17.80
C GLU A 40 13.06 -16.48 -16.65
N PHE A 41 13.58 -15.75 -15.66
CA PHE A 41 14.14 -16.38 -14.46
C PHE A 41 13.07 -17.08 -13.65
N LEU A 42 11.90 -16.46 -13.45
CA LEU A 42 10.78 -17.06 -12.72
C LEU A 42 10.24 -18.30 -13.44
N GLN A 43 10.22 -18.32 -14.77
CA GLN A 43 9.78 -19.45 -15.56
C GLN A 43 10.64 -20.71 -15.35
N LYS A 44 11.91 -20.57 -14.97
CA LYS A 44 12.78 -21.73 -14.68
C LYS A 44 12.28 -22.59 -13.52
N PHE A 45 11.50 -22.00 -12.61
CA PHE A 45 10.93 -22.73 -11.47
C PHE A 45 9.67 -23.54 -11.82
N ILE A 46 9.11 -23.37 -13.01
CA ILE A 46 7.92 -24.12 -13.47
C ILE A 46 8.17 -25.62 -13.40
N SER A 47 9.35 -26.06 -13.79
CA SER A 47 9.72 -27.49 -13.78
C SER A 47 9.79 -28.11 -12.38
N LEU A 48 9.92 -27.29 -11.33
CA LEU A 48 9.82 -27.74 -9.94
C LEU A 48 8.38 -27.97 -9.48
N CYS A 49 7.42 -27.29 -10.11
CA CYS A 49 6.01 -27.46 -9.84
C CYS A 49 5.42 -28.71 -10.56
N ASP A 50 6.11 -29.19 -11.58
CA ASP A 50 5.69 -30.39 -12.32
C ASP A 50 6.15 -31.68 -11.61
N ALA A 51 5.54 -32.80 -11.94
CA ALA A 51 5.89 -34.15 -11.40
C ALA A 51 7.36 -34.51 -11.61
N THR A 52 8.01 -33.95 -12.62
CA THR A 52 9.44 -34.18 -12.91
C THR A 52 10.35 -33.60 -11.86
N ARG A 53 9.97 -32.49 -11.18
CA ARG A 53 10.72 -31.77 -10.14
C ARG A 53 12.23 -31.62 -10.46
N LYS A 54 12.51 -31.20 -11.69
CA LYS A 54 13.89 -31.01 -12.17
C LYS A 54 14.15 -29.53 -12.42
N ILE A 55 15.36 -29.08 -12.09
CA ILE A 55 15.81 -27.72 -12.40
C ILE A 55 17.26 -27.75 -12.87
N GLU A 56 17.59 -26.87 -13.81
CA GLU A 56 18.96 -26.66 -14.25
C GLU A 56 19.60 -25.53 -13.47
N GLY A 57 20.86 -25.70 -13.14
CA GLY A 57 21.68 -24.70 -12.47
C GLY A 57 23.15 -24.80 -12.88
N VAL A 58 23.95 -23.81 -12.51
CA VAL A 58 25.40 -23.76 -12.78
C VAL A 58 26.15 -23.66 -11.46
N TYR A 59 26.80 -24.72 -11.08
CA TYR A 59 27.59 -24.79 -9.86
C TYR A 59 29.07 -24.97 -10.20
N LYS A 60 29.92 -24.05 -9.70
CA LYS A 60 31.36 -24.02 -9.97
C LYS A 60 31.68 -24.11 -11.49
N GLY A 61 30.95 -23.33 -12.29
CA GLY A 61 31.14 -23.25 -13.73
C GLY A 61 30.68 -24.50 -14.54
N LYS A 62 29.97 -25.44 -13.92
CA LYS A 62 29.41 -26.63 -14.58
C LYS A 62 27.92 -26.61 -14.55
N THR A 63 27.25 -26.68 -15.72
CA THR A 63 25.83 -26.86 -15.84
C THR A 63 25.44 -28.25 -15.33
N ARG A 64 24.40 -28.30 -14.49
CA ARG A 64 23.85 -29.52 -13.92
C ARG A 64 22.32 -29.49 -13.93
N THR A 65 21.71 -30.64 -14.12
CA THR A 65 20.28 -30.84 -13.91
C THR A 65 20.07 -31.54 -12.57
N TYR A 66 19.37 -30.85 -11.66
CA TYR A 66 19.06 -31.37 -10.33
C TYR A 66 17.71 -32.07 -10.36
N ASP A 67 17.66 -33.35 -9.96
CA ASP A 67 16.43 -34.11 -9.76
C ASP A 67 16.04 -34.04 -8.28
N LEU A 68 14.98 -33.31 -7.98
CA LEU A 68 14.52 -33.05 -6.62
C LEU A 68 13.31 -33.90 -6.23
N ARG A 69 13.01 -34.97 -6.99
CA ARG A 69 11.94 -35.92 -6.63
C ARG A 69 12.27 -36.66 -5.34
N GLY A 70 11.32 -36.70 -4.42
CA GLY A 70 11.52 -37.29 -3.09
C GLY A 70 12.44 -36.52 -2.14
N LYS A 71 12.91 -35.33 -2.56
CA LYS A 71 13.73 -34.45 -1.76
C LYS A 71 12.87 -33.42 -1.03
N LYS A 72 13.31 -33.04 0.18
CA LYS A 72 12.66 -32.00 0.97
C LYS A 72 13.16 -30.62 0.54
N VAL A 73 12.72 -30.17 -0.62
CA VAL A 73 13.03 -28.84 -1.15
C VAL A 73 11.72 -28.09 -1.35
N CYS A 74 11.64 -26.90 -0.75
CA CYS A 74 10.55 -25.96 -0.88
C CYS A 74 11.06 -24.66 -1.48
N VAL A 75 10.30 -24.07 -2.39
CA VAL A 75 10.55 -22.73 -2.91
C VAL A 75 9.37 -21.84 -2.52
N VAL A 76 9.66 -20.74 -1.84
CA VAL A 76 8.68 -19.73 -1.46
C VAL A 76 9.06 -18.44 -2.17
N MET A 77 8.12 -17.81 -2.81
CA MET A 77 8.30 -16.55 -3.53
C MET A 77 7.38 -15.50 -2.94
N ALA A 78 7.90 -14.31 -2.68
CA ALA A 78 7.13 -13.17 -2.23
C ALA A 78 7.33 -11.97 -3.16
N GLY A 79 6.29 -11.19 -3.37
CA GLY A 79 6.38 -10.02 -4.22
C GLY A 79 5.23 -9.04 -3.99
N ASN A 80 5.48 -7.81 -4.39
CA ASN A 80 4.50 -6.73 -4.34
C ASN A 80 3.70 -6.65 -5.66
N PRO A 81 2.45 -6.16 -5.63
CA PRO A 81 1.62 -6.05 -6.83
C PRO A 81 2.10 -5.00 -7.84
N TYR A 82 3.03 -4.10 -7.42
CA TYR A 82 3.59 -3.05 -8.27
C TYR A 82 5.11 -3.11 -8.28
N THR A 83 5.68 -2.85 -9.46
CA THR A 83 7.13 -2.65 -9.65
C THR A 83 7.56 -1.26 -9.14
N GLU A 84 8.86 -0.98 -9.06
CA GLU A 84 9.38 0.36 -8.73
C GLU A 84 8.94 1.44 -9.73
N SER A 85 8.78 1.09 -11.02
CA SER A 85 8.23 1.99 -12.04
C SER A 85 6.75 2.27 -11.85
N GLY A 86 6.10 1.54 -10.93
CA GLY A 86 4.68 1.64 -10.65
C GLY A 86 3.79 0.86 -11.60
N ASP A 87 4.36 0.02 -12.45
CA ASP A 87 3.62 -0.90 -13.30
C ASP A 87 3.13 -2.09 -12.50
N LYS A 88 1.98 -2.65 -12.90
CA LYS A 88 1.43 -3.83 -12.25
C LYS A 88 2.31 -5.04 -12.56
N PHE A 89 2.79 -5.71 -11.51
CA PHE A 89 3.51 -6.97 -11.64
C PHE A 89 2.54 -8.11 -11.93
N GLN A 90 2.91 -8.97 -12.87
CA GLN A 90 2.17 -10.18 -13.20
C GLN A 90 3.11 -11.38 -13.10
N ILE A 91 2.72 -12.36 -12.28
CA ILE A 91 3.40 -13.65 -12.24
C ILE A 91 3.16 -14.34 -13.61
N PRO A 92 4.20 -14.92 -14.24
CA PRO A 92 4.00 -15.67 -15.48
C PRO A 92 2.88 -16.72 -15.35
N ASP A 93 1.91 -16.70 -16.26
CA ASP A 93 0.70 -17.55 -16.19
C ASP A 93 1.02 -19.03 -15.98
N MET A 94 2.05 -19.51 -16.64
CA MET A 94 2.46 -20.92 -16.53
C MET A 94 2.98 -21.27 -15.13
N LEU A 95 3.58 -20.33 -14.41
CA LEU A 95 3.99 -20.50 -13.01
C LEU A 95 2.78 -20.37 -12.09
N ALA A 96 1.96 -19.35 -12.32
CA ALA A 96 0.76 -19.09 -11.53
C ALA A 96 -0.22 -20.28 -11.52
N ASN A 97 -0.38 -20.94 -12.66
CA ASN A 97 -1.27 -22.12 -12.78
C ASN A 97 -0.75 -23.39 -12.11
N ARG A 98 0.50 -23.41 -11.63
CA ARG A 98 1.15 -24.59 -11.05
C ARG A 98 1.60 -24.40 -9.60
N ALA A 99 1.77 -23.17 -9.16
CA ALA A 99 2.15 -22.82 -7.80
C ALA A 99 0.90 -22.60 -6.93
N ASP A 100 1.03 -22.87 -5.64
CA ASP A 100 0.04 -22.43 -4.67
C ASP A 100 0.23 -20.92 -4.45
N ILE A 101 -0.79 -20.12 -4.79
CA ILE A 101 -0.76 -18.68 -4.68
C ILE A 101 -1.61 -18.24 -3.50
N TYR A 102 -1.01 -17.45 -2.62
CA TYR A 102 -1.66 -16.82 -1.48
C TYR A 102 -1.70 -15.31 -1.69
N ASN A 103 -2.89 -14.76 -1.86
CA ASN A 103 -3.10 -13.32 -1.82
C ASN A 103 -3.26 -12.90 -0.35
N LEU A 104 -2.23 -12.29 0.23
CA LEU A 104 -2.27 -11.86 1.64
C LEU A 104 -3.36 -10.81 1.91
N GLY A 105 -3.83 -10.10 0.87
CA GLY A 105 -4.96 -9.21 0.98
C GLY A 105 -6.27 -9.90 1.33
N ASP A 106 -6.49 -11.08 0.77
CA ASP A 106 -7.71 -11.85 1.02
C ASP A 106 -7.69 -12.51 2.41
N ILE A 107 -6.49 -12.77 2.95
CA ILE A 107 -6.32 -13.37 4.28
C ILE A 107 -6.69 -12.38 5.40
N ILE A 108 -6.65 -11.07 5.16
CA ILE A 108 -7.02 -10.06 6.15
C ILE A 108 -8.50 -10.17 6.55
N GLY A 109 -9.39 -10.56 5.65
CA GLY A 109 -10.85 -10.66 5.78
C GLY A 109 -11.40 -10.71 7.22
N ASP A 110 -11.45 -11.91 7.82
CA ASP A 110 -11.99 -12.10 9.17
C ASP A 110 -10.95 -11.94 10.30
N THR A 111 -9.70 -11.54 9.97
CA THR A 111 -8.57 -11.47 10.92
C THR A 111 -8.09 -10.06 11.24
N ASP A 112 -8.90 -9.04 10.99
CA ASP A 112 -8.61 -7.63 11.24
C ASP A 112 -8.02 -7.36 12.63
N ALA A 113 -8.58 -8.00 13.67
CA ALA A 113 -8.10 -7.81 15.04
C ALA A 113 -6.67 -8.33 15.25
N ALA A 114 -6.35 -9.49 14.66
CA ALA A 114 -5.02 -10.07 14.72
C ALA A 114 -4.00 -9.21 13.96
N PHE A 115 -4.37 -8.70 12.78
CA PHE A 115 -3.51 -7.77 12.02
C PHE A 115 -3.27 -6.46 12.76
N LYS A 116 -4.30 -5.85 13.33
CA LYS A 116 -4.16 -4.64 14.14
C LYS A 116 -3.26 -4.87 15.35
N MET A 117 -3.39 -6.03 16.01
CA MET A 117 -2.52 -6.38 17.13
C MET A 117 -1.06 -6.56 16.66
N SER A 118 -0.84 -7.25 15.55
CA SER A 118 0.50 -7.49 15.00
C SER A 118 1.25 -6.20 14.62
N TYR A 119 0.55 -5.14 14.19
CA TYR A 119 1.16 -3.83 13.98
C TYR A 119 1.73 -3.25 15.27
N LEU A 120 1.00 -3.36 16.39
CA LEU A 120 1.47 -2.89 17.69
C LEU A 120 2.66 -3.73 18.17
N GLU A 121 2.53 -5.06 18.15
CA GLU A 121 3.59 -5.99 18.56
C GLU A 121 4.90 -5.74 17.80
N ASN A 122 4.82 -5.60 16.49
CA ASN A 122 5.98 -5.34 15.65
C ASN A 122 6.63 -3.98 15.96
N SER A 123 5.83 -2.97 16.31
CA SER A 123 6.32 -1.60 16.58
C SER A 123 6.88 -1.39 17.98
N MET A 124 6.66 -2.32 18.92
CA MET A 124 7.11 -2.19 20.32
C MET A 124 8.61 -1.90 20.45
N THR A 125 9.42 -2.62 19.68
CA THR A 125 10.89 -2.46 19.71
C THR A 125 11.38 -1.21 19.02
N SER A 126 10.56 -0.58 18.20
CA SER A 126 10.90 0.66 17.49
C SER A 126 10.74 1.91 18.37
N ASN A 127 9.91 1.83 19.42
CA ASN A 127 9.72 2.93 20.35
C ASN A 127 10.64 2.79 21.57
N ALA A 128 11.40 3.84 21.91
CA ALA A 128 12.40 3.81 22.95
C ALA A 128 11.86 3.49 24.35
N SER A 129 10.65 3.95 24.69
CA SER A 129 10.00 3.67 25.97
C SER A 129 9.37 2.26 25.97
N LEU A 130 8.62 1.91 24.91
CA LEU A 130 7.95 0.62 24.84
C LEU A 130 8.90 -0.57 24.69
N SER A 131 10.08 -0.37 24.12
CA SER A 131 11.12 -1.42 24.08
C SER A 131 11.58 -1.85 25.48
N LYS A 132 11.58 -0.94 26.46
CA LYS A 132 11.87 -1.24 27.86
C LYS A 132 10.76 -2.09 28.50
N LEU A 133 9.49 -1.74 28.21
CA LEU A 133 8.34 -2.52 28.67
C LEU A 133 8.38 -3.94 28.10
N ALA A 134 8.57 -4.10 26.79
CA ALA A 134 8.66 -5.40 26.13
C ALA A 134 9.79 -6.28 26.68
N SER A 135 10.88 -5.67 27.16
CA SER A 135 12.00 -6.36 27.79
C SER A 135 11.72 -6.80 29.22
N LYS A 136 10.78 -6.15 29.92
CA LYS A 136 10.41 -6.50 31.30
C LYS A 136 9.43 -7.68 31.36
N SER A 137 8.29 -7.57 30.66
CA SER A 137 7.25 -8.60 30.61
C SER A 137 6.38 -8.43 29.35
N GLN A 138 6.24 -9.52 28.60
CA GLN A 138 5.35 -9.54 27.43
C GLN A 138 3.87 -9.54 27.84
N SER A 139 3.53 -10.15 28.98
CA SER A 139 2.18 -10.15 29.54
C SER A 139 1.74 -8.72 29.87
N ASP A 140 2.62 -7.92 30.46
CA ASP A 140 2.34 -6.54 30.83
C ASP A 140 2.15 -5.64 29.59
N VAL A 141 2.80 -5.95 28.45
CA VAL A 141 2.53 -5.28 27.18
C VAL A 141 1.06 -5.38 26.79
N TYR A 142 0.49 -6.60 26.81
CA TYR A 142 -0.92 -6.81 26.47
C TYR A 142 -1.87 -6.16 27.50
N SER A 143 -1.50 -6.21 28.79
CA SER A 143 -2.23 -5.54 29.86
C SER A 143 -2.30 -4.03 29.64
N MET A 144 -1.18 -3.40 29.26
CA MET A 144 -1.13 -1.96 29.00
C MET A 144 -1.83 -1.57 27.68
N ILE A 145 -1.78 -2.42 26.64
CA ILE A 145 -2.58 -2.23 25.43
C ILE A 145 -4.06 -2.23 25.76
N LYS A 146 -4.50 -3.18 26.60
CA LYS A 146 -5.90 -3.25 27.04
C LYS A 146 -6.32 -2.01 27.83
N ILE A 147 -5.46 -1.49 28.71
CA ILE A 147 -5.71 -0.22 29.41
C ILE A 147 -5.84 0.93 28.41
N ALA A 148 -4.94 1.01 27.42
CA ALA A 148 -4.97 2.06 26.39
C ALA A 148 -6.24 1.97 25.52
N GLU A 149 -6.78 0.78 25.27
CA GLU A 149 -8.02 0.58 24.49
C GLU A 149 -9.28 0.85 25.29
N THR A 150 -9.31 0.47 26.59
CA THR A 150 -10.51 0.58 27.42
C THR A 150 -10.56 1.84 28.26
N GLY A 151 -9.42 2.49 28.51
CA GLY A 151 -9.28 3.60 29.45
C GLY A 151 -9.38 3.20 30.91
N SER A 152 -9.41 1.89 31.23
CA SER A 152 -9.60 1.38 32.61
C SER A 152 -8.49 0.41 32.98
N GLN A 153 -7.98 0.56 34.20
CA GLN A 153 -6.98 -0.35 34.81
C GLN A 153 -7.66 -1.40 35.73
N GLU A 154 -8.99 -1.38 35.83
CA GLU A 154 -9.71 -2.25 36.76
C GLU A 154 -9.53 -3.73 36.42
N GLY A 155 -9.10 -4.51 37.42
CA GLY A 155 -8.87 -5.96 37.28
C GLY A 155 -7.64 -6.35 36.48
N ILE A 156 -6.68 -5.43 36.31
CA ILE A 156 -5.43 -5.70 35.62
C ILE A 156 -4.29 -5.71 36.65
N ASP A 157 -3.63 -6.85 36.76
CA ASP A 157 -2.42 -7.04 37.56
C ASP A 157 -1.20 -7.13 36.63
N PHE A 158 -0.09 -6.51 37.02
CA PHE A 158 1.16 -6.57 36.30
C PHE A 158 2.10 -7.63 36.90
N GLU A 159 2.80 -8.35 36.04
CA GLU A 159 3.80 -9.33 36.45
C GLU A 159 5.10 -8.65 36.93
N ALA A 160 5.49 -7.56 36.26
CA ALA A 160 6.66 -6.78 36.61
C ALA A 160 6.30 -5.57 37.46
N ASN A 161 7.27 -5.07 38.24
CA ASN A 161 7.09 -3.82 38.96
C ASN A 161 7.20 -2.63 38.02
N HIS A 162 6.13 -1.84 37.96
CA HIS A 162 6.05 -0.58 37.20
C HIS A 162 5.66 0.54 38.17
N SER A 163 6.33 1.68 38.10
CA SER A 163 5.86 2.89 38.77
C SER A 163 4.61 3.42 38.12
N ALA A 164 3.79 4.20 38.83
CA ALA A 164 2.60 4.84 38.27
C ALA A 164 2.97 5.78 37.10
N GLU A 165 4.13 6.40 37.13
CA GLU A 165 4.65 7.25 36.06
C GLU A 165 5.00 6.44 34.82
N GLU A 166 5.66 5.29 34.96
CA GLU A 166 5.96 4.37 33.86
C GLU A 166 4.65 3.86 33.19
N VAL A 167 3.67 3.43 33.99
CA VAL A 167 2.37 2.98 33.47
C VAL A 167 1.70 4.08 32.67
N ASN A 168 1.63 5.30 33.21
CA ASN A 168 1.04 6.45 32.52
C ASN A 168 1.78 6.78 31.22
N GLU A 169 3.12 6.74 31.22
CA GLU A 169 3.92 6.98 30.02
C GLU A 169 3.62 5.93 28.94
N TYR A 170 3.66 4.64 29.28
CA TYR A 170 3.41 3.56 28.34
C TYR A 170 1.99 3.58 27.79
N VAL A 171 0.98 3.77 28.65
CA VAL A 171 -0.42 3.85 28.23
C VAL A 171 -0.65 5.06 27.31
N ASN A 172 -0.07 6.23 27.61
CA ASN A 172 -0.18 7.41 26.76
C ASN A 172 0.46 7.21 25.37
N ILE A 173 1.62 6.52 25.30
CA ILE A 173 2.25 6.18 24.02
C ILE A 173 1.37 5.17 23.27
N LEU A 174 0.91 4.12 23.94
CA LEU A 174 0.06 3.09 23.35
C LEU A 174 -1.25 3.66 22.82
N SER A 175 -1.91 4.58 23.54
CA SER A 175 -3.13 5.25 23.07
C SER A 175 -2.91 5.98 21.75
N LYS A 176 -1.77 6.64 21.58
CA LYS A 176 -1.38 7.30 20.32
C LYS A 176 -1.06 6.28 19.23
N LEU A 177 -0.37 5.19 19.58
CA LEU A 177 -0.08 4.13 18.63
C LEU A 177 -1.33 3.39 18.15
N LEU A 178 -2.39 3.32 18.97
CA LEU A 178 -3.70 2.82 18.53
C LEU A 178 -4.29 3.67 17.42
N VAL A 179 -4.15 5.00 17.49
CA VAL A 179 -4.58 5.92 16.41
C VAL A 179 -3.73 5.70 15.16
N VAL A 180 -2.40 5.69 15.30
CA VAL A 180 -1.46 5.43 14.19
C VAL A 180 -1.77 4.09 13.52
N ARG A 181 -1.93 3.03 14.30
CA ARG A 181 -2.31 1.68 13.84
C ARG A 181 -3.57 1.70 12.98
N ASN A 182 -4.60 2.39 13.43
CA ASN A 182 -5.87 2.43 12.73
C ASN A 182 -5.73 3.16 11.36
N VAL A 183 -4.92 4.22 11.30
CA VAL A 183 -4.62 4.91 10.05
C VAL A 183 -3.82 4.01 9.12
N VAL A 184 -2.70 3.44 9.59
CA VAL A 184 -1.84 2.55 8.80
C VAL A 184 -2.63 1.35 8.27
N PHE A 185 -3.52 0.78 9.08
CA PHE A 185 -4.37 -0.33 8.68
C PHE A 185 -5.36 0.05 7.56
N LYS A 186 -6.04 1.20 7.66
CA LYS A 186 -6.93 1.70 6.60
C LYS A 186 -6.19 1.94 5.29
N ILE A 187 -4.98 2.49 5.37
CA ILE A 187 -4.11 2.71 4.21
C ILE A 187 -3.76 1.37 3.55
N ASN A 188 -3.40 0.36 4.35
CA ASN A 188 -3.10 -0.97 3.85
C ASN A 188 -4.30 -1.61 3.15
N GLN A 189 -5.49 -1.54 3.75
CA GLN A 189 -6.73 -2.04 3.13
C GLN A 189 -7.00 -1.36 1.78
N GLN A 190 -6.85 -0.04 1.70
CA GLN A 190 -7.04 0.70 0.44
C GLN A 190 -5.97 0.35 -0.60
N TYR A 191 -4.71 0.17 -0.19
CA TYR A 191 -3.64 -0.28 -1.08
C TYR A 191 -3.96 -1.64 -1.70
N ILE A 192 -4.38 -2.61 -0.88
CA ILE A 192 -4.77 -3.95 -1.31
C ILE A 192 -5.97 -3.90 -2.26
N ALA A 193 -7.03 -3.18 -1.89
CA ALA A 193 -8.22 -3.02 -2.70
C ALA A 193 -7.90 -2.38 -4.06
N SER A 194 -7.05 -1.33 -4.05
CA SER A 194 -6.59 -0.70 -5.28
C SER A 194 -5.74 -1.65 -6.13
N ALA A 195 -4.85 -2.44 -5.54
CA ALA A 195 -4.02 -3.38 -6.27
C ALA A 195 -4.84 -4.51 -6.94
N ALA A 196 -5.89 -4.98 -6.27
CA ALA A 196 -6.78 -6.02 -6.78
C ALA A 196 -7.68 -5.53 -7.93
N GLN A 197 -7.94 -4.22 -8.02
CA GLN A 197 -8.83 -3.67 -9.03
C GLN A 197 -8.23 -3.75 -10.45
N SER A 198 -9.03 -4.18 -11.40
CA SER A 198 -8.67 -4.18 -12.82
C SER A 198 -8.64 -2.74 -13.37
N ASP A 199 -7.66 -2.44 -14.22
CA ASP A 199 -7.47 -1.08 -14.75
C ASP A 199 -8.66 -0.58 -15.61
N GLU A 200 -9.38 -1.50 -16.25
CA GLU A 200 -10.56 -1.17 -17.07
C GLU A 200 -11.72 -0.58 -16.26
N TYR A 201 -11.84 -0.98 -15.01
CA TYR A 201 -12.94 -0.58 -14.11
C TYR A 201 -12.55 0.52 -13.12
N ARG A 202 -11.33 1.09 -13.23
CA ARG A 202 -10.88 2.15 -12.35
C ARG A 202 -11.58 3.47 -12.65
N THR A 203 -12.11 4.09 -11.62
CA THR A 203 -12.67 5.44 -11.63
C THR A 203 -11.73 6.48 -11.02
N GLU A 204 -10.65 6.03 -10.42
CA GLU A 204 -9.62 6.85 -9.78
C GLU A 204 -8.22 6.29 -10.05
N PRO A 205 -7.15 7.12 -9.95
CA PRO A 205 -5.78 6.63 -10.09
C PRO A 205 -5.44 5.52 -9.10
N PRO A 206 -4.51 4.60 -9.46
CA PRO A 206 -4.05 3.56 -8.54
C PRO A 206 -3.51 4.15 -7.24
N PHE A 207 -3.99 3.64 -6.11
CA PHE A 207 -3.48 4.02 -4.80
C PHE A 207 -2.24 3.18 -4.46
N LYS A 208 -1.12 3.84 -4.20
CA LYS A 208 0.20 3.21 -4.05
C LYS A 208 0.86 3.45 -2.70
N LEU A 209 0.31 4.35 -1.86
CA LEU A 209 0.80 4.52 -0.51
C LEU A 209 0.54 3.27 0.32
N GLN A 210 1.55 2.84 1.05
CA GLN A 210 1.50 1.57 1.78
C GLN A 210 1.21 1.78 3.26
N GLY A 211 0.40 0.91 3.84
CA GLY A 211 0.21 0.77 5.27
C GLY A 211 0.98 -0.43 5.81
N SER A 212 2.29 -0.45 5.66
CA SER A 212 3.14 -1.58 6.04
C SER A 212 3.60 -1.54 7.49
N TYR A 213 4.15 -2.65 8.00
CA TYR A 213 4.86 -2.68 9.30
C TYR A 213 6.00 -1.65 9.35
N ARG A 214 6.68 -1.40 8.23
CA ARG A 214 7.73 -0.39 8.12
C ARG A 214 7.19 1.02 8.38
N ASN A 215 6.01 1.35 7.86
CA ASN A 215 5.35 2.63 8.13
C ASN A 215 4.95 2.73 9.61
N MET A 216 4.38 1.67 10.17
CA MET A 216 4.04 1.63 11.60
C MET A 216 5.27 1.84 12.48
N ASN A 217 6.39 1.17 12.18
CA ASN A 217 7.64 1.29 12.93
C ASN A 217 8.24 2.70 12.86
N LYS A 218 8.29 3.30 11.67
CA LYS A 218 8.80 4.67 11.49
C LYS A 218 7.96 5.72 12.21
N LEU A 219 6.66 5.52 12.30
CA LEU A 219 5.77 6.39 13.07
C LEU A 219 5.93 6.15 14.57
N ALA A 220 5.95 4.88 14.99
CA ALA A 220 6.10 4.52 16.40
C ALA A 220 7.40 5.04 17.02
N GLU A 221 8.50 5.03 16.28
CA GLU A 221 9.80 5.58 16.71
C GLU A 221 9.69 7.05 17.15
N LYS A 222 8.80 7.82 16.55
CA LYS A 222 8.66 9.26 16.76
C LYS A 222 7.58 9.64 17.79
N VAL A 223 6.71 8.70 18.16
CA VAL A 223 5.64 8.95 19.13
C VAL A 223 6.20 9.04 20.53
N VAL A 224 5.84 10.10 21.26
CA VAL A 224 6.21 10.33 22.67
C VAL A 224 4.95 10.56 23.52
N SER A 225 5.07 10.30 24.84
CA SER A 225 3.93 10.37 25.76
C SER A 225 3.28 11.76 25.87
N ILE A 226 4.07 12.82 25.74
CA ILE A 226 3.60 14.23 25.86
C ILE A 226 2.99 14.79 24.59
N MET A 227 3.10 14.09 23.46
CA MET A 227 2.54 14.52 22.15
C MET A 227 1.03 14.71 22.26
N ASN A 228 0.49 15.82 21.79
CA ASN A 228 -0.94 16.06 21.71
C ASN A 228 -1.54 15.50 20.40
N GLU A 229 -2.86 15.61 20.23
CA GLU A 229 -3.57 15.07 19.06
C GLU A 229 -3.17 15.76 17.75
N GLU A 230 -2.99 17.08 17.76
CA GLU A 230 -2.59 17.89 16.60
C GLU A 230 -1.16 17.56 16.14
N GLU A 231 -0.25 17.36 17.10
CA GLU A 231 1.12 16.94 16.84
C GLU A 231 1.17 15.51 16.26
N LEU A 232 0.33 14.62 16.77
CA LEU A 232 0.20 13.24 16.25
C LEU A 232 -0.36 13.24 14.82
N GLU A 233 -1.40 14.04 14.56
CA GLU A 233 -1.96 14.21 13.22
C GLU A 233 -0.91 14.76 12.25
N THR A 234 -0.18 15.78 12.68
CA THR A 234 0.91 16.37 11.89
C THR A 234 2.02 15.37 11.59
N LEU A 235 2.38 14.52 12.56
CA LEU A 235 3.36 13.45 12.37
C LEU A 235 2.90 12.45 11.29
N ILE A 236 1.65 11.99 11.36
CA ILE A 236 1.08 11.05 10.40
C ILE A 236 0.99 11.70 9.01
N ARG A 237 0.51 12.92 8.93
CA ARG A 237 0.38 13.69 7.68
C ARG A 237 1.73 13.85 7.00
N SER A 238 2.73 14.37 7.71
CA SER A 238 4.08 14.58 7.17
C SER A 238 4.74 13.28 6.72
N HIS A 239 4.46 12.17 7.42
CA HIS A 239 4.97 10.86 7.00
C HIS A 239 4.43 10.47 5.61
N TYR A 240 3.11 10.54 5.38
CA TYR A 240 2.50 10.15 4.12
C TYR A 240 2.70 11.20 3.01
N GLU A 241 2.85 12.48 3.33
CA GLU A 241 3.30 13.50 2.39
C GLU A 241 4.68 13.18 1.83
N ASN A 242 5.64 12.85 2.69
CA ASN A 242 6.98 12.45 2.27
C ASN A 242 6.94 11.14 1.44
N GLU A 243 6.16 10.15 1.84
CA GLU A 243 6.00 8.90 1.07
C GLU A 243 5.38 9.18 -0.32
N SER A 244 4.40 10.07 -0.41
CA SER A 244 3.78 10.43 -1.69
C SER A 244 4.77 11.06 -2.67
N GLN A 245 5.72 11.86 -2.18
CA GLN A 245 6.75 12.50 -3.00
C GLN A 245 7.75 11.49 -3.60
N THR A 246 7.88 10.31 -3.01
CA THR A 246 8.75 9.26 -3.55
C THR A 246 8.08 8.45 -4.66
N LEU A 247 6.78 8.65 -4.89
CA LEU A 247 6.06 7.94 -5.95
C LEU A 247 6.46 8.46 -7.33
N THR A 248 6.72 7.55 -8.24
CA THR A 248 7.09 7.86 -9.64
C THR A 248 5.96 8.48 -10.46
N SER A 249 4.70 8.27 -10.02
CA SER A 249 3.51 8.77 -10.71
C SER A 249 2.34 8.96 -9.74
N HIS A 250 1.45 9.89 -10.08
CA HIS A 250 0.21 10.16 -9.33
C HIS A 250 0.41 10.55 -7.86
N ALA A 251 1.52 11.20 -7.50
CA ALA A 251 1.83 11.60 -6.12
C ALA A 251 0.70 12.44 -5.49
N GLU A 252 0.23 13.48 -6.19
CA GLU A 252 -0.87 14.34 -5.74
C GLU A 252 -2.17 13.54 -5.52
N GLY A 253 -2.57 12.71 -6.48
CA GLY A 253 -3.77 11.89 -6.35
C GLY A 253 -3.70 10.89 -5.21
N ASN A 254 -2.52 10.33 -4.95
CA ASN A 254 -2.30 9.44 -3.80
C ASN A 254 -2.39 10.19 -2.47
N LEU A 255 -1.89 11.41 -2.39
CA LEU A 255 -1.99 12.24 -1.19
C LEU A 255 -3.44 12.66 -0.91
N LEU A 256 -4.19 13.05 -1.96
CA LEU A 256 -5.60 13.40 -1.82
C LEU A 256 -6.44 12.19 -1.41
N LYS A 257 -6.18 11.01 -1.99
CA LYS A 257 -6.82 9.76 -1.56
C LYS A 257 -6.49 9.40 -0.11
N PHE A 258 -5.25 9.59 0.33
CA PHE A 258 -4.87 9.44 1.73
C PHE A 258 -5.72 10.35 2.63
N LYS A 259 -5.81 11.65 2.30
CA LYS A 259 -6.62 12.60 3.06
C LYS A 259 -8.11 12.21 3.09
N GLU A 260 -8.65 11.66 1.96
CA GLU A 260 -10.01 11.12 1.89
C GLU A 260 -10.22 9.97 2.89
N ILE A 261 -9.31 8.99 2.93
CA ILE A 261 -9.39 7.80 3.80
C ILE A 261 -9.42 8.18 5.29
N VAL A 262 -8.67 9.23 5.67
CA VAL A 262 -8.57 9.68 7.06
C VAL A 262 -9.52 10.83 7.40
N ASN A 263 -10.38 11.27 6.47
CA ASN A 263 -11.30 12.40 6.59
C ASN A 263 -10.61 13.75 6.87
N TRP A 264 -9.49 14.03 6.20
CA TRP A 264 -8.72 15.27 6.31
C TRP A 264 -8.74 16.12 5.03
N LEU A 265 -9.66 15.84 4.10
CA LEU A 265 -9.86 16.66 2.92
C LEU A 265 -10.46 18.01 3.31
N SER A 266 -9.85 19.12 2.83
CA SER A 266 -10.50 20.42 2.76
C SER A 266 -11.45 20.50 1.57
N ASP A 267 -12.29 21.54 1.53
CA ASP A 267 -13.19 21.77 0.37
C ASP A 267 -12.37 21.95 -0.91
N GLU A 268 -11.24 22.64 -0.86
CA GLU A 268 -10.31 22.81 -2.00
C GLU A 268 -9.67 21.48 -2.42
N ASP A 269 -9.24 20.65 -1.46
CA ASP A 269 -8.73 19.31 -1.72
C ASP A 269 -9.79 18.42 -2.39
N GLN A 270 -11.06 18.54 -1.96
CA GLN A 270 -12.17 17.76 -2.52
C GLN A 270 -12.42 18.13 -3.99
N GLU A 271 -12.51 19.42 -4.30
CA GLU A 271 -12.68 19.90 -5.69
C GLU A 271 -11.52 19.42 -6.57
N ARG A 272 -10.29 19.52 -6.05
CA ARG A 272 -9.10 19.06 -6.76
C ARG A 272 -9.10 17.55 -7.00
N TRP A 273 -9.51 16.77 -5.99
CA TRP A 273 -9.61 15.32 -6.08
C TRP A 273 -10.66 14.88 -7.11
N ASP A 274 -11.81 15.52 -7.13
CA ASP A 274 -12.86 15.24 -8.11
C ASP A 274 -12.40 15.57 -9.54
N SER A 275 -11.70 16.67 -9.75
CA SER A 275 -11.09 17.02 -11.04
C SER A 275 -10.07 15.96 -11.52
N ILE A 276 -9.26 15.41 -10.61
CA ILE A 276 -8.30 14.33 -10.93
C ILE A 276 -9.03 13.05 -11.32
N LYS A 277 -10.08 12.65 -10.58
CA LYS A 277 -10.90 11.47 -10.88
C LYS A 277 -11.58 11.59 -12.26
N ASP A 278 -12.14 12.74 -12.56
CA ASP A 278 -12.77 13.01 -13.85
C ASP A 278 -11.78 12.90 -15.00
N THR A 279 -10.61 13.54 -14.85
CA THR A 279 -9.54 13.49 -15.85
C THR A 279 -9.04 12.06 -16.05
N PHE A 280 -8.87 11.32 -14.96
CA PHE A 280 -8.44 9.92 -15.00
C PHE A 280 -9.46 9.05 -15.73
N THR A 281 -10.75 9.20 -15.42
CA THR A 281 -11.84 8.44 -16.05
C THR A 281 -11.94 8.72 -17.54
N LYS A 282 -11.81 10.01 -17.95
CA LYS A 282 -11.78 10.41 -19.36
C LYS A 282 -10.63 9.76 -20.10
N ASN A 283 -9.42 9.84 -19.54
CA ASN A 283 -8.21 9.25 -20.13
C ASN A 283 -8.31 7.72 -20.23
N ASN A 284 -8.90 7.07 -19.25
CA ASN A 284 -9.06 5.62 -19.25
C ASN A 284 -10.04 5.14 -20.32
N LYS A 285 -11.14 5.84 -20.51
CA LYS A 285 -12.08 5.59 -21.61
C LYS A 285 -11.41 5.74 -22.98
N LEU A 286 -10.55 6.75 -23.15
CA LEU A 286 -9.82 6.99 -24.40
C LEU A 286 -8.79 5.90 -24.70
N LYS A 287 -8.12 5.35 -23.68
CA LYS A 287 -7.15 4.23 -23.85
C LYS A 287 -7.81 2.96 -24.41
N GLY A 288 -9.05 2.69 -24.03
CA GLY A 288 -9.80 1.51 -24.49
C GLY A 288 -10.04 1.47 -26.01
N TYR A 289 -9.92 2.59 -26.72
CA TYR A 289 -10.12 2.67 -28.16
C TYR A 289 -8.85 2.45 -29.02
N GLY A 290 -7.68 2.19 -28.43
CA GLY A 290 -6.41 1.91 -29.12
C GLY A 290 -5.69 3.17 -29.64
N LYS A 291 -4.37 3.19 -29.53
CA LYS A 291 -3.51 4.35 -29.85
C LYS A 291 -3.57 4.86 -31.31
N ASN A 292 -4.11 4.10 -32.26
CA ASN A 292 -4.15 4.41 -33.68
C ASN A 292 -5.58 4.60 -34.25
N ASN A 293 -6.58 4.74 -33.38
CA ASN A 293 -7.96 4.82 -33.88
C ASN A 293 -8.37 6.30 -34.07
N GLN A 294 -8.55 6.72 -35.32
CA GLN A 294 -9.07 8.05 -35.68
C GLN A 294 -10.43 8.34 -35.02
N VAL A 295 -11.23 7.29 -34.75
CA VAL A 295 -12.51 7.41 -34.07
C VAL A 295 -12.30 7.84 -32.59
N ALA A 296 -11.26 7.36 -31.90
CA ALA A 296 -10.96 7.76 -30.54
C ALA A 296 -10.53 9.24 -30.44
N GLN A 297 -9.77 9.72 -31.42
CA GLN A 297 -9.41 11.14 -31.52
C GLN A 297 -10.65 12.01 -31.79
N LEU A 298 -11.57 11.55 -32.64
CA LEU A 298 -12.82 12.24 -32.95
C LEU A 298 -13.75 12.29 -31.72
N ILE A 299 -13.88 11.18 -30.98
CA ILE A 299 -14.67 11.13 -29.74
C ILE A 299 -14.06 12.05 -28.67
N GLY A 300 -12.73 12.10 -28.54
CA GLY A 300 -12.04 13.02 -27.62
C GLY A 300 -12.30 14.50 -27.98
N GLN A 301 -12.26 14.85 -29.27
CA GLN A 301 -12.58 16.19 -29.73
C GLN A 301 -14.06 16.54 -29.55
N MET A 302 -14.98 15.61 -29.80
CA MET A 302 -16.41 15.81 -29.53
C MET A 302 -16.69 15.97 -28.03
N SER A 303 -16.02 15.24 -27.18
CA SER A 303 -16.15 15.38 -25.71
C SER A 303 -15.70 16.77 -25.23
N ASN A 304 -14.60 17.29 -25.75
CA ASN A 304 -14.13 18.65 -25.48
C ASN A 304 -15.09 19.73 -25.96
N ILE A 305 -15.74 19.51 -27.10
CA ILE A 305 -16.77 20.42 -27.64
C ILE A 305 -18.01 20.40 -26.73
N ILE A 306 -18.46 19.24 -26.29
CA ILE A 306 -19.62 19.09 -25.40
C ILE A 306 -19.35 19.78 -24.06
N GLU A 307 -18.15 19.66 -23.51
CA GLU A 307 -17.76 20.37 -22.27
C GLU A 307 -17.71 21.90 -22.49
N GLY A 308 -17.15 22.35 -23.61
CA GLY A 308 -17.14 23.75 -23.94
C GLY A 308 -18.57 24.32 -24.08
N LEU A 309 -19.49 23.57 -24.68
CA LEU A 309 -20.91 23.96 -24.80
C LEU A 309 -21.62 23.93 -23.43
N GLY A 310 -21.33 22.95 -22.55
CA GLY A 310 -21.85 22.91 -21.18
C GLY A 310 -21.36 24.09 -20.34
N GLY A 311 -20.09 24.48 -20.48
CA GLY A 311 -19.55 25.69 -19.86
C GLY A 311 -20.21 26.98 -20.31
N ILE A 312 -20.49 27.08 -21.61
CA ILE A 312 -21.23 28.22 -22.19
C ILE A 312 -22.68 28.24 -21.69
N GLU A 313 -23.36 27.10 -21.66
CA GLU A 313 -24.72 26.97 -21.10
C GLU A 313 -24.79 27.39 -19.67
N HIS A 314 -23.84 26.98 -18.86
CA HIS A 314 -23.74 27.34 -17.43
C HIS A 314 -23.52 28.88 -17.28
N ALA A 315 -22.62 29.46 -18.06
CA ALA A 315 -22.37 30.91 -18.04
C ALA A 315 -23.62 31.70 -18.50
N LEU A 316 -24.31 31.28 -19.56
CA LEU A 316 -25.53 31.91 -20.02
C LEU A 316 -26.69 31.77 -19.02
N ASN A 317 -26.76 30.70 -18.26
CA ASN A 317 -27.76 30.52 -17.22
C ASN A 317 -27.45 31.39 -16.00
N GLN A 318 -26.20 31.61 -15.64
CA GLN A 318 -25.80 32.58 -14.63
C GLN A 318 -26.15 34.01 -15.04
N ASP A 319 -25.87 34.42 -16.25
CA ASP A 319 -26.23 35.75 -16.77
C ASP A 319 -27.75 35.98 -16.80
N LYS A 320 -28.54 34.96 -17.16
CA LYS A 320 -30.00 35.02 -17.07
C LYS A 320 -30.51 35.20 -15.63
N TYR A 321 -29.83 34.64 -14.67
CA TYR A 321 -30.15 34.83 -13.22
C TYR A 321 -29.83 36.26 -12.79
N PHE A 322 -28.72 36.83 -13.20
CA PHE A 322 -28.35 38.24 -12.93
C PHE A 322 -29.30 39.23 -13.56
N LEU A 323 -29.71 39.02 -14.83
CA LEU A 323 -30.68 39.85 -15.50
C LEU A 323 -32.09 39.80 -14.88
N LYS A 324 -32.50 38.62 -14.38
CA LYS A 324 -33.77 38.45 -13.67
C LYS A 324 -33.77 39.16 -12.32
N VAL A 325 -32.66 39.13 -11.58
CA VAL A 325 -32.52 39.82 -10.29
C VAL A 325 -32.43 41.33 -10.48
N LYS A 326 -31.80 41.84 -11.57
CA LYS A 326 -31.77 43.26 -11.88
C LYS A 326 -33.14 43.82 -12.21
N ASN A 327 -33.95 43.11 -13.05
CA ASN A 327 -35.32 43.52 -13.36
C ASN A 327 -36.23 43.53 -12.14
N ILE A 328 -36.10 42.65 -11.18
CA ILE A 328 -36.90 42.63 -9.94
C ILE A 328 -36.54 43.83 -9.04
N ASN A 329 -35.29 44.29 -9.02
CA ASN A 329 -34.86 45.43 -8.23
C ASN A 329 -35.20 46.78 -8.89
N GLU A 330 -35.36 46.85 -10.17
CA GLU A 330 -35.80 48.07 -10.87
C GLU A 330 -37.31 48.29 -10.74
N VAL A 331 -38.13 47.21 -10.80
CA VAL A 331 -39.58 47.29 -10.56
C VAL A 331 -39.94 47.72 -9.16
N LYS A 332 -39.09 47.39 -8.14
CA LYS A 332 -39.29 47.83 -6.76
C LYS A 332 -38.85 49.28 -6.46
N LYS A 333 -38.17 49.97 -7.37
CA LYS A 333 -37.78 51.38 -7.25
C LYS A 333 -38.68 52.36 -7.97
N GLY A 334 -39.66 51.83 -8.72
CA GLY A 334 -40.62 52.67 -9.47
C GLY A 334 -41.91 53.01 -8.72
N ASP A 335 -42.15 52.42 -7.54
CA ASP A 335 -43.34 52.66 -6.67
C ASP A 335 -42.91 53.36 -5.39
N LYS A 336 -42.40 54.58 -5.48
CA LYS A 336 -42.33 55.53 -4.36
C LYS A 336 -42.54 56.95 -4.86
#